data_0ac1122fdf9ec72a5fdbab30282179b0
#
_entry.id   0ac1122fdf9ec72a5fdbab30282179b0
#
_cell.length_a   1.000
_cell.length_b   1.000
_cell.length_c   1.000
_cell.angle_alpha   90.00
_cell.angle_beta   90.00
_cell.angle_gamma   90.00
#
_symmetry.space_group_name_H-M   'P 1'
#
loop_
_entity.id
_entity.type
_entity.pdbx_description
1 polymer ?
#
loop_
_entity_poly.entity_id
_entity_poly.type
_entity_poly.pdbx_seq_one_letter_code
_entity_poly.pdbx_strand_id
1 'polypeptide(L)'
;KRALDIACIDYTTNPHEDFDIAHINTYGIKSIMLLFRAKRMGKKVVYHGHSTKEDFRNSFIGSNLLAPFVKKYLTFLYRHADLVITPTEYSKQLITSYGVDVPVIAISNGIDLSKYCQSPKKEQAFKNHFQVLPEQKIVMCAALYFKRKGIDDFVKVAEMMPDVRFIWFGETNLWTVPGWVRRL
;
A
#
# COMPACT_ATOMS: atom_id res chain seq x y z
N LYS A 1 -14.64 2.22 -5.02
CA LYS A 1 -15.81 2.91 -5.59
C LYS A 1 -16.24 2.23 -6.90
N ARG A 2 -15.48 2.32 -8.00
CA ARG A 2 -15.85 1.73 -9.30
C ARG A 2 -16.33 0.26 -9.22
N ALA A 3 -15.71 -0.57 -8.39
CA ALA A 3 -16.15 -1.96 -8.21
C ALA A 3 -17.53 -2.05 -7.53
N LEU A 4 -17.83 -1.15 -6.62
CA LEU A 4 -19.15 -1.06 -5.98
C LEU A 4 -20.20 -0.58 -6.97
N ASP A 5 -19.87 0.42 -7.80
CA ASP A 5 -20.75 0.93 -8.86
C ASP A 5 -21.08 -0.18 -9.87
N ILE A 6 -20.07 -0.97 -10.29
CA ILE A 6 -20.26 -2.12 -11.20
C ILE A 6 -21.12 -3.22 -10.57
N ALA A 7 -20.96 -3.44 -9.26
CA ALA A 7 -21.74 -4.43 -8.51
C ALA A 7 -23.13 -3.92 -8.06
N CYS A 8 -23.50 -2.71 -8.43
CA CYS A 8 -24.74 -2.04 -8.00
C CYS A 8 -24.91 -2.04 -6.47
N ILE A 9 -23.82 -1.82 -5.74
CA ILE A 9 -23.84 -1.72 -4.28
C ILE A 9 -23.82 -0.23 -3.90
N ASP A 10 -24.88 0.18 -3.21
CA ASP A 10 -24.96 1.54 -2.67
C ASP A 10 -23.88 1.78 -1.61
N TYR A 11 -23.23 2.93 -1.69
CA TYR A 11 -22.23 3.33 -0.71
C TYR A 11 -22.18 4.82 -0.49
N THR A 12 -21.78 5.21 0.69
CA THR A 12 -21.45 6.60 1.02
C THR A 12 -19.99 6.72 1.48
N THR A 13 -19.40 7.87 1.29
CA THR A 13 -18.11 8.25 1.88
C THR A 13 -18.24 9.26 2.99
N ASN A 14 -19.47 9.66 3.28
CA ASN A 14 -19.78 10.54 4.39
C ASN A 14 -20.01 9.71 5.66
N PRO A 15 -19.14 9.82 6.68
CA PRO A 15 -19.25 9.02 7.90
C PRO A 15 -20.47 9.43 8.77
N HIS A 16 -21.20 10.49 8.44
CA HIS A 16 -22.35 10.96 9.18
C HIS A 16 -23.69 10.41 8.65
N GLU A 17 -23.71 9.91 7.44
CA GLU A 17 -24.87 9.22 6.87
C GLU A 17 -25.10 7.86 7.54
N ASP A 18 -26.27 7.27 7.31
CA ASP A 18 -26.55 5.90 7.76
C ASP A 18 -25.88 4.88 6.84
N PHE A 19 -25.53 3.74 7.41
CA PHE A 19 -24.89 2.64 6.70
C PHE A 19 -25.12 1.32 7.47
N ASP A 20 -25.07 0.21 6.78
CA ASP A 20 -25.16 -1.12 7.38
C ASP A 20 -23.78 -1.69 7.74
N ILE A 21 -22.78 -1.38 6.90
CA ILE A 21 -21.41 -1.86 7.05
C ILE A 21 -20.43 -0.67 6.97
N ALA A 22 -19.59 -0.54 7.97
CA ALA A 22 -18.43 0.37 7.91
C ALA A 22 -17.22 -0.37 7.35
N HIS A 23 -16.80 -0.02 6.12
CA HIS A 23 -15.58 -0.56 5.52
C HIS A 23 -14.41 0.44 5.70
N ILE A 24 -13.47 0.13 6.58
CA ILE A 24 -12.40 1.02 7.01
C ILE A 24 -11.08 0.60 6.35
N ASN A 25 -10.47 1.52 5.59
CA ASN A 25 -9.23 1.27 4.84
C ASN A 25 -8.00 1.98 5.42
N THR A 26 -8.15 2.76 6.49
CA THR A 26 -7.07 3.54 7.09
C THR A 26 -7.01 3.36 8.61
N TYR A 27 -5.97 3.85 9.24
CA TYR A 27 -5.74 3.68 10.70
C TYR A 27 -5.59 5.03 11.44
N GLY A 28 -6.06 6.12 10.86
CA GLY A 28 -6.06 7.45 11.50
C GLY A 28 -7.19 7.63 12.52
N ILE A 29 -7.20 8.77 13.18
CA ILE A 29 -8.21 9.12 14.21
C ILE A 29 -9.63 9.00 13.67
N LYS A 30 -9.88 9.44 12.44
CA LYS A 30 -11.20 9.31 11.81
C LYS A 30 -11.67 7.87 11.68
N SER A 31 -10.73 6.95 11.42
CA SER A 31 -11.02 5.51 11.35
C SER A 31 -11.42 4.94 12.71
N ILE A 32 -10.76 5.38 13.78
CA ILE A 32 -11.12 5.01 15.16
C ILE A 32 -12.53 5.52 15.48
N MET A 33 -12.81 6.77 15.17
CA MET A 33 -14.13 7.38 15.41
C MET A 33 -15.23 6.62 14.67
N LEU A 34 -15.00 6.27 13.39
CA LEU A 34 -15.95 5.50 12.59
C LEU A 34 -16.14 4.09 13.15
N LEU A 35 -15.05 3.41 13.56
CA LEU A 35 -15.09 2.10 14.19
C LEU A 35 -16.01 2.12 15.43
N PHE A 36 -15.77 3.03 16.36
CA PHE A 36 -16.59 3.10 17.58
C PHE A 36 -18.01 3.58 17.34
N ARG A 37 -18.21 4.48 16.36
CA ARG A 37 -19.56 4.88 15.95
C ARG A 37 -20.34 3.67 15.42
N ALA A 38 -19.76 2.91 14.49
CA ALA A 38 -20.39 1.72 13.92
C ALA A 38 -20.76 0.69 15.02
N LYS A 39 -19.81 0.40 15.92
CA LYS A 39 -20.05 -0.51 17.05
C LYS A 39 -21.19 -0.01 17.96
N ARG A 40 -21.23 1.28 18.29
CA ARG A 40 -22.32 1.87 19.11
C ARG A 40 -23.68 1.78 18.42
N MET A 41 -23.71 1.85 17.09
CA MET A 41 -24.92 1.70 16.28
C MET A 41 -25.29 0.23 16.02
N GLY A 42 -24.52 -0.75 16.52
CA GLY A 42 -24.74 -2.17 16.23
C GLY A 42 -24.45 -2.58 14.78
N LYS A 43 -23.78 -1.72 14.03
CA LYS A 43 -23.44 -1.96 12.62
C LYS A 43 -22.18 -2.81 12.49
N LYS A 44 -22.05 -3.53 11.38
CA LYS A 44 -20.88 -4.37 11.10
C LYS A 44 -19.67 -3.55 10.66
N VAL A 45 -18.50 -4.00 11.04
CA VAL A 45 -17.22 -3.37 10.69
C VAL A 45 -16.34 -4.33 9.92
N VAL A 46 -15.99 -3.96 8.69
CA VAL A 46 -14.96 -4.62 7.88
C VAL A 46 -13.72 -3.74 7.89
N TYR A 47 -12.60 -4.28 8.33
CA TYR A 47 -11.33 -3.58 8.32
C TYR A 47 -10.43 -4.08 7.20
N HIS A 48 -9.96 -3.19 6.32
CA HIS A 48 -9.03 -3.57 5.27
C HIS A 48 -7.59 -3.42 5.79
N GLY A 49 -6.98 -4.55 6.16
CA GLY A 49 -5.66 -4.66 6.77
C GLY A 49 -4.53 -4.52 5.75
N HIS A 50 -4.36 -3.33 5.19
CA HIS A 50 -3.24 -3.01 4.29
C HIS A 50 -1.91 -2.81 5.01
N SER A 51 -1.94 -2.55 6.32
CA SER A 51 -0.76 -2.19 7.09
C SER A 51 -0.41 -3.27 8.11
N THR A 52 0.87 -3.59 8.17
CA THR A 52 1.46 -4.49 9.16
C THR A 52 2.63 -3.78 9.85
N LYS A 53 3.10 -4.33 10.96
CA LYS A 53 4.33 -3.87 11.62
C LYS A 53 5.53 -3.95 10.66
N GLU A 54 5.56 -4.99 9.84
CA GLU A 54 6.63 -5.28 8.88
C GLU A 54 6.68 -4.21 7.79
N ASP A 55 5.54 -3.77 7.28
CA ASP A 55 5.44 -2.67 6.32
C ASP A 55 5.88 -1.32 6.91
N PHE A 56 5.70 -1.14 8.21
CA PHE A 56 6.08 0.08 8.89
C PHE A 56 7.60 0.15 9.15
N ARG A 57 8.25 -1.00 9.34
CA ARG A 57 9.71 -1.06 9.55
C ARG A 57 10.47 -0.59 8.31
N ASN A 58 11.62 0.08 8.56
CA ASN A 58 12.49 0.61 7.50
C ASN A 58 11.79 1.55 6.48
N SER A 59 10.66 2.16 6.88
CA SER A 59 9.96 3.13 6.04
C SER A 59 10.48 4.54 6.22
N PHE A 60 10.88 4.92 7.43
CA PHE A 60 11.45 6.24 7.74
C PHE A 60 12.34 6.18 8.99
N ILE A 61 13.06 7.27 9.26
CA ILE A 61 13.95 7.37 10.42
C ILE A 61 13.14 7.19 11.71
N GLY A 62 13.56 6.24 12.57
CA GLY A 62 12.87 5.93 13.84
C GLY A 62 11.70 4.94 13.72
N SER A 63 11.31 4.54 12.50
CA SER A 63 10.19 3.58 12.30
C SER A 63 10.40 2.26 13.03
N ASN A 64 11.62 1.77 13.12
CA ASN A 64 11.93 0.51 13.80
C ASN A 64 11.67 0.57 15.32
N LEU A 65 11.92 1.73 15.93
CA LEU A 65 11.63 1.95 17.35
C LEU A 65 10.13 2.00 17.63
N LEU A 66 9.37 2.60 16.71
CA LEU A 66 7.91 2.73 16.83
C LEU A 66 7.14 1.47 16.41
N ALA A 67 7.76 0.57 15.66
CA ALA A 67 7.10 -0.62 15.10
C ALA A 67 6.37 -1.51 16.14
N PRO A 68 6.86 -1.74 17.37
CA PRO A 68 6.12 -2.49 18.38
C PRO A 68 4.81 -1.81 18.81
N PHE A 69 4.82 -0.49 18.93
CA PHE A 69 3.62 0.30 19.25
C PHE A 69 2.61 0.27 18.11
N VAL A 70 3.08 0.39 16.87
CA VAL A 70 2.25 0.24 15.67
C VAL A 70 1.62 -1.15 15.62
N LYS A 71 2.37 -2.22 15.94
CA LYS A 71 1.79 -3.56 16.05
C LYS A 71 0.62 -3.61 17.03
N LYS A 72 0.82 -3.11 18.26
CA LYS A 72 -0.22 -3.08 19.30
C LYS A 72 -1.45 -2.29 18.84
N TYR A 73 -1.22 -1.15 18.23
CA TYR A 73 -2.27 -0.28 17.73
C TYR A 73 -3.08 -0.93 16.60
N LEU A 74 -2.42 -1.50 15.59
CA LEU A 74 -3.09 -2.20 14.50
C LEU A 74 -3.83 -3.44 15.01
N THR A 75 -3.23 -4.22 15.91
CA THR A 75 -3.91 -5.36 16.55
C THR A 75 -5.19 -4.92 17.27
N PHE A 76 -5.13 -3.81 18.00
CA PHE A 76 -6.30 -3.24 18.65
C PHE A 76 -7.41 -2.92 17.64
N LEU A 77 -7.10 -2.23 16.55
CA LEU A 77 -8.08 -1.89 15.51
C LEU A 77 -8.70 -3.14 14.87
N TYR A 78 -7.86 -4.11 14.50
CA TYR A 78 -8.31 -5.32 13.82
C TYR A 78 -9.17 -6.21 14.71
N ARG A 79 -8.87 -6.32 15.99
CA ARG A 79 -9.68 -7.06 16.97
C ARG A 79 -11.07 -6.47 17.20
N HIS A 80 -11.26 -5.20 16.94
CA HIS A 80 -12.56 -4.54 17.08
C HIS A 80 -13.42 -4.60 15.79
N ALA A 81 -12.89 -5.14 14.70
CA ALA A 81 -13.67 -5.42 13.50
C ALA A 81 -14.52 -6.70 13.65
N ASP A 82 -15.49 -6.88 12.76
CA ASP A 82 -16.21 -8.15 12.61
C ASP A 82 -15.52 -9.06 11.56
N LEU A 83 -14.77 -8.43 10.64
CA LEU A 83 -13.99 -9.09 9.60
C LEU A 83 -12.78 -8.25 9.24
N VAL A 84 -11.63 -8.89 9.04
CA VAL A 84 -10.44 -8.25 8.45
C VAL A 84 -10.20 -8.81 7.06
N ILE A 85 -10.08 -7.94 6.08
CA ILE A 85 -9.66 -8.28 4.69
C ILE A 85 -8.22 -7.83 4.52
N THR A 86 -7.38 -8.66 3.90
CA THR A 86 -5.98 -8.33 3.63
C THR A 86 -5.58 -8.77 2.22
N PRO A 87 -4.61 -8.11 1.56
CA PRO A 87 -4.37 -8.34 0.14
C PRO A 87 -3.68 -9.67 -0.19
N THR A 88 -3.02 -10.32 0.77
CA THR A 88 -2.24 -11.54 0.53
C THR A 88 -2.37 -12.55 1.68
N GLU A 89 -2.16 -13.83 1.39
CA GLU A 89 -2.06 -14.87 2.42
C GLU A 89 -0.93 -14.59 3.41
N TYR A 90 0.19 -14.03 2.95
CA TYR A 90 1.28 -13.62 3.81
C TYR A 90 0.85 -12.57 4.86
N SER A 91 0.16 -11.50 4.44
CA SER A 91 -0.36 -10.51 5.38
C SER A 91 -1.43 -11.07 6.30
N LYS A 92 -2.26 -12.04 5.83
CA LYS A 92 -3.20 -12.76 6.68
C LYS A 92 -2.47 -13.52 7.79
N GLN A 93 -1.43 -14.29 7.45
CA GLN A 93 -0.63 -15.01 8.44
C GLN A 93 -0.01 -14.05 9.46
N LEU A 94 0.53 -12.90 9.02
CA LEU A 94 1.09 -11.89 9.92
C LEU A 94 0.03 -11.33 10.88
N ILE A 95 -1.11 -10.89 10.37
CA ILE A 95 -2.19 -10.30 11.17
C ILE A 95 -2.73 -11.34 12.18
N THR A 96 -2.92 -12.57 11.75
CA THR A 96 -3.31 -13.68 12.66
C THR A 96 -2.25 -13.90 13.74
N SER A 97 -0.96 -13.86 13.40
CA SER A 97 0.15 -14.01 14.35
C SER A 97 0.22 -12.88 15.41
N TYR A 98 -0.48 -11.77 15.17
CA TYR A 98 -0.59 -10.70 16.17
C TYR A 98 -1.60 -11.01 17.28
N GLY A 99 -2.28 -12.15 17.19
CA GLY A 99 -3.33 -12.54 18.11
C GLY A 99 -4.69 -11.91 17.77
N VAL A 100 -4.91 -11.58 16.51
CA VAL A 100 -6.23 -11.15 16.01
C VAL A 100 -7.11 -12.40 15.92
N ASP A 101 -8.20 -12.42 16.68
CA ASP A 101 -9.11 -13.55 16.89
C ASP A 101 -10.40 -13.45 16.05
N VAL A 102 -10.58 -12.37 15.31
CA VAL A 102 -11.68 -12.24 14.35
C VAL A 102 -11.31 -12.90 13.02
N PRO A 103 -12.31 -13.25 12.16
CA PRO A 103 -12.03 -13.79 10.83
C PRO A 103 -11.11 -12.87 10.01
N VAL A 104 -10.04 -13.44 9.45
CA VAL A 104 -9.11 -12.74 8.55
C VAL A 104 -9.11 -13.48 7.21
N ILE A 105 -9.46 -12.78 6.13
CA ILE A 105 -9.49 -13.36 4.78
C ILE A 105 -8.51 -12.61 3.86
N ALA A 106 -7.88 -13.35 2.96
CA ALA A 106 -7.03 -12.78 1.93
C ALA A 106 -7.83 -12.58 0.64
N ILE A 107 -7.92 -11.33 0.19
CA ILE A 107 -8.54 -10.96 -1.08
C ILE A 107 -7.58 -10.01 -1.78
N SER A 108 -7.04 -10.44 -2.93
CA SER A 108 -6.13 -9.60 -3.72
C SER A 108 -6.78 -8.30 -4.14
N ASN A 109 -6.00 -7.23 -4.14
CA ASN A 109 -6.45 -5.94 -4.65
C ASN A 109 -6.81 -6.06 -6.13
N GLY A 110 -7.96 -5.53 -6.51
CA GLY A 110 -8.36 -5.48 -7.90
C GLY A 110 -7.57 -4.44 -8.69
N ILE A 111 -7.36 -4.71 -9.98
CA ILE A 111 -6.74 -3.79 -10.93
C ILE A 111 -7.65 -3.62 -12.14
N ASP A 112 -7.73 -2.41 -12.64
CA ASP A 112 -8.48 -2.10 -13.86
C ASP A 112 -7.62 -2.39 -15.10
N LEU A 113 -7.73 -3.58 -15.65
CA LEU A 113 -6.94 -4.02 -16.79
C LEU A 113 -7.11 -3.13 -18.04
N SER A 114 -8.22 -2.42 -18.19
CA SER A 114 -8.43 -1.51 -19.33
C SER A 114 -7.45 -0.33 -19.34
N LYS A 115 -6.89 0.02 -18.17
CA LYS A 115 -5.91 1.09 -18.01
C LYS A 115 -4.46 0.63 -18.22
N TYR A 116 -4.21 -0.67 -18.16
CA TYR A 116 -2.88 -1.28 -18.19
C TYR A 116 -2.70 -2.14 -19.43
N CYS A 117 -3.06 -1.57 -20.60
CA CYS A 117 -2.84 -2.21 -21.88
C CYS A 117 -1.56 -1.71 -22.56
N GLN A 118 -0.96 -2.58 -23.35
CA GLN A 118 0.18 -2.20 -24.19
C GLN A 118 -0.24 -1.13 -25.19
N SER A 119 0.62 -0.14 -25.40
CA SER A 119 0.41 0.95 -26.34
C SER A 119 1.73 1.31 -27.00
N PRO A 120 1.95 0.93 -28.27
CA PRO A 120 3.18 1.25 -28.99
C PRO A 120 3.51 2.75 -28.99
N LYS A 121 2.48 3.60 -29.08
CA LYS A 121 2.63 5.05 -29.02
C LYS A 121 3.19 5.53 -27.67
N LYS A 122 2.67 4.98 -26.56
CA LYS A 122 3.15 5.32 -25.21
C LYS A 122 4.54 4.76 -24.96
N GLU A 123 4.82 3.57 -25.45
CA GLU A 123 6.13 2.95 -25.36
C GLU A 123 7.19 3.80 -26.07
N GLN A 124 6.89 4.23 -27.31
CA GLN A 124 7.82 5.08 -28.06
C GLN A 124 8.01 6.44 -27.38
N ALA A 125 6.95 7.06 -26.87
CA ALA A 125 7.04 8.31 -26.13
C ALA A 125 7.89 8.16 -24.86
N PHE A 126 7.76 7.04 -24.14
CA PHE A 126 8.58 6.71 -22.98
C PHE A 126 10.06 6.57 -23.36
N LYS A 127 10.37 5.78 -24.40
CA LYS A 127 11.75 5.58 -24.88
C LYS A 127 12.40 6.89 -25.28
N ASN A 128 11.67 7.75 -25.99
CA ASN A 128 12.16 9.07 -26.38
C ASN A 128 12.43 9.97 -25.17
N HIS A 129 11.49 10.01 -24.21
CA HIS A 129 11.61 10.85 -23.01
C HIS A 129 12.83 10.47 -22.16
N PHE A 130 13.08 9.18 -21.98
CA PHE A 130 14.20 8.67 -21.19
C PHE A 130 15.45 8.38 -22.02
N GLN A 131 15.47 8.77 -23.30
CA GLN A 131 16.61 8.58 -24.22
C GLN A 131 17.12 7.12 -24.24
N VAL A 132 16.16 6.18 -24.27
CA VAL A 132 16.47 4.74 -24.32
C VAL A 132 16.85 4.35 -25.73
N LEU A 133 18.00 3.70 -25.91
CA LEU A 133 18.44 3.21 -27.21
C LEU A 133 17.53 2.08 -27.73
N PRO A 134 17.42 1.86 -29.05
CA PRO A 134 16.46 0.92 -29.64
C PRO A 134 16.51 -0.48 -29.01
N GLU A 135 17.71 -1.03 -28.80
CA GLU A 135 17.92 -2.39 -28.25
C GLU A 135 18.23 -2.42 -26.74
N GLN A 136 18.21 -1.24 -26.10
CA GLN A 136 18.55 -1.15 -24.68
C GLN A 136 17.42 -1.71 -23.83
N LYS A 137 17.76 -2.62 -22.94
CA LYS A 137 16.83 -3.16 -21.93
C LYS A 137 16.52 -2.10 -20.87
N ILE A 138 15.32 -2.16 -20.34
CA ILE A 138 14.85 -1.25 -19.29
C ILE A 138 14.49 -2.06 -18.06
N VAL A 139 15.00 -1.65 -16.90
CA VAL A 139 14.54 -2.10 -15.59
C VAL A 139 13.89 -0.93 -14.89
N MET A 140 12.63 -1.09 -14.50
CA MET A 140 11.83 -0.01 -13.95
C MET A 140 11.27 -0.39 -12.58
N CYS A 141 11.30 0.53 -11.64
CA CYS A 141 10.64 0.44 -10.35
C CYS A 141 9.76 1.68 -10.11
N ALA A 142 8.57 1.48 -9.54
CA ALA A 142 7.70 2.56 -9.12
C ALA A 142 7.41 2.41 -7.62
N ALA A 143 8.11 3.17 -6.78
CA ALA A 143 7.95 3.13 -5.32
C ALA A 143 8.53 4.38 -4.67
N LEU A 144 8.05 4.71 -3.46
CA LEU A 144 8.71 5.72 -2.63
C LEU A 144 10.15 5.30 -2.32
N TYR A 145 11.04 6.28 -2.10
CA TYR A 145 12.46 6.04 -1.81
C TYR A 145 12.70 5.50 -0.39
N PHE A 146 12.01 4.42 -0.03
CA PHE A 146 12.20 3.74 1.25
C PHE A 146 13.25 2.64 1.14
N LYS A 147 14.08 2.49 2.18
CA LYS A 147 15.06 1.39 2.26
C LYS A 147 14.41 0.03 2.03
N ARG A 148 13.21 -0.21 2.60
CA ARG A 148 12.46 -1.46 2.41
C ARG A 148 11.99 -1.72 0.97
N LYS A 149 12.01 -0.72 0.10
CA LYS A 149 11.69 -0.86 -1.33
C LYS A 149 12.90 -1.23 -2.18
N GLY A 150 14.10 -1.33 -1.56
CA GLY A 150 15.30 -1.81 -2.22
C GLY A 150 15.99 -0.77 -3.09
N ILE A 151 15.82 0.54 -2.82
CA ILE A 151 16.48 1.58 -3.63
C ILE A 151 18.01 1.42 -3.63
N ASP A 152 18.61 1.05 -2.47
CA ASP A 152 20.05 0.86 -2.35
C ASP A 152 20.53 -0.31 -3.24
N ASP A 153 19.75 -1.41 -3.28
CA ASP A 153 20.09 -2.57 -4.11
C ASP A 153 19.84 -2.29 -5.59
N PHE A 154 18.77 -1.56 -5.91
CA PHE A 154 18.46 -1.14 -7.28
C PHE A 154 19.61 -0.33 -7.89
N VAL A 155 20.18 0.61 -7.15
CA VAL A 155 21.33 1.41 -7.60
C VAL A 155 22.57 0.56 -7.78
N LYS A 156 22.90 -0.33 -6.82
CA LYS A 156 24.05 -1.24 -6.95
C LYS A 156 23.94 -2.14 -8.19
N VAL A 157 22.75 -2.67 -8.46
CA VAL A 157 22.52 -3.47 -9.66
C VAL A 157 22.67 -2.64 -10.93
N ALA A 158 22.20 -1.39 -10.91
CA ALA A 158 22.37 -0.47 -12.03
C ALA A 158 23.85 -0.18 -12.33
N GLU A 159 24.68 0.00 -11.30
CA GLU A 159 26.13 0.18 -11.43
C GLU A 159 26.82 -1.05 -12.04
N MET A 160 26.30 -2.25 -11.79
CA MET A 160 26.81 -3.51 -12.33
C MET A 160 26.36 -3.78 -13.78
N MET A 161 25.36 -3.06 -14.28
CA MET A 161 24.75 -3.31 -15.59
C MET A 161 24.65 -2.00 -16.42
N PRO A 162 25.76 -1.39 -16.84
CA PRO A 162 25.79 -0.08 -17.48
C PRO A 162 25.06 -0.04 -18.84
N ASP A 163 24.90 -1.18 -19.50
CA ASP A 163 24.19 -1.30 -20.78
C ASP A 163 22.67 -1.33 -20.63
N VAL A 164 22.17 -1.45 -19.40
CA VAL A 164 20.74 -1.48 -19.08
C VAL A 164 20.29 -0.14 -18.55
N ARG A 165 19.15 0.37 -19.02
CA ARG A 165 18.57 1.61 -18.49
C ARG A 165 17.77 1.33 -17.24
N PHE A 166 18.24 1.79 -16.09
CA PHE A 166 17.52 1.71 -14.81
C PHE A 166 16.75 3.00 -14.56
N ILE A 167 15.46 2.89 -14.23
CA ILE A 167 14.59 4.04 -13.98
C ILE A 167 13.78 3.79 -12.73
N TRP A 168 13.88 4.70 -11.76
CA TRP A 168 13.08 4.65 -10.55
C TRP A 168 12.07 5.79 -10.51
N PHE A 169 10.79 5.48 -10.44
CA PHE A 169 9.72 6.45 -10.24
C PHE A 169 9.34 6.50 -8.77
N GLY A 170 9.46 7.66 -8.16
CA GLY A 170 9.10 7.84 -6.77
C GLY A 170 8.99 9.29 -6.37
N GLU A 171 8.30 9.55 -5.26
CA GLU A 171 8.21 10.87 -4.69
C GLU A 171 9.39 11.09 -3.73
N THR A 172 10.01 12.27 -3.81
CA THR A 172 11.05 12.70 -2.89
C THR A 172 10.44 13.38 -1.69
N ASN A 173 10.27 12.64 -0.61
CA ASN A 173 9.97 13.23 0.69
C ASN A 173 11.27 13.42 1.47
N LEU A 174 11.57 14.66 1.88
CA LEU A 174 12.81 15.01 2.59
C LEU A 174 13.09 14.15 3.84
N TRP A 175 12.04 13.64 4.49
CA TRP A 175 12.15 12.81 5.69
C TRP A 175 12.42 11.32 5.43
N THR A 176 12.19 10.87 4.21
CA THR A 176 12.25 9.44 3.86
C THR A 176 13.37 9.11 2.88
N VAL A 177 13.87 10.11 2.15
CA VAL A 177 14.90 9.92 1.14
C VAL A 177 16.28 9.76 1.80
N PRO A 178 17.01 8.68 1.51
CA PRO A 178 18.39 8.53 1.94
C PRO A 178 19.23 9.74 1.53
N GLY A 179 20.16 10.19 2.41
CA GLY A 179 20.95 11.40 2.18
C GLY A 179 21.79 11.37 0.90
N TRP A 180 22.20 10.19 0.44
CA TRP A 180 22.94 10.01 -0.82
C TRP A 180 22.05 10.16 -2.05
N VAL A 181 20.78 9.73 -2.00
CA VAL A 181 19.79 9.90 -3.09
C VAL A 181 19.49 11.38 -3.35
N ARG A 182 19.57 12.23 -2.33
CA ARG A 182 19.36 13.68 -2.47
C ARG A 182 20.48 14.39 -3.24
N ARG A 183 21.58 13.69 -3.50
CA ARG A 183 22.77 14.22 -4.20
C ARG A 183 22.91 13.71 -5.62
N LEU A 184 21.98 12.85 -6.05
CA LEU A 184 21.83 12.43 -7.45
C LEU A 184 20.94 13.40 -8.22
#